data_b12e85328074875eeb0480c51e31a39a
#
_entry.id   b12e85328074875eeb0480c51e31a39a
#
_cell.length_a   1.000
_cell.length_b   1.000
_cell.length_c   1.000
_cell.angle_alpha   90.00
_cell.angle_beta   90.00
_cell.angle_gamma   90.00
#
_symmetry.space_group_name_H-M   'P 1'
#
loop_
_entity.id
_entity.type
_entity.pdbx_description
1 polymer ?
#
loop_
_entity_poly.entity_id
_entity_poly.type
_entity_poly.pdbx_seq_one_letter_code
_entity_poly.pdbx_strand_id
1 'polypeptide(L)'
;MNGKGGTHMAVMTFAAIDIGSYEVSMKIFEMSKRIGFRELNDVRYSLEIGKGVYSDGKIDSEMLNVLCEVLNDFKRLMQDFGVEEYRACGTSAFRELVNPLLIIEQIYQRTGMKIEILSSAEQHFLGYKSIAAIEKGFKKMIQKGTAILDVGGGSLQVSLFDKDALVTTQGLKMGSLRIRQRLQELEKTTIHYDKLVEEFIRNDLMSFQRLYLKDKDIKNVILMGDFITDMIFQEEMEDKIITREEFMKRYEDTVGKSVDLLAQEMEIDPEYASLVVPTMVPCAETLSIFLTSE
;
A
#
# COMPACT_ATOMS: atom_id res chain seq x y z
N MET A 1 -40.50 8.32 -40.33
CA MET A 1 -39.23 8.93 -39.85
C MET A 1 -38.99 8.45 -38.42
N ASN A 2 -38.22 7.38 -38.32
CA ASN A 2 -37.87 6.80 -37.00
C ASN A 2 -36.51 7.33 -36.59
N GLY A 3 -36.50 8.32 -35.70
CA GLY A 3 -35.30 8.74 -35.00
C GLY A 3 -34.90 7.69 -33.96
N LYS A 4 -33.92 6.87 -34.27
CA LYS A 4 -33.23 6.05 -33.28
C LYS A 4 -32.44 6.99 -32.38
N GLY A 5 -32.99 7.32 -31.23
CA GLY A 5 -32.27 7.91 -30.12
C GLY A 5 -31.21 6.90 -29.62
N GLY A 6 -29.99 7.03 -30.14
CA GLY A 6 -28.83 6.36 -29.55
C GLY A 6 -28.62 6.96 -28.17
N THR A 7 -28.94 6.20 -27.12
CA THR A 7 -28.49 6.50 -25.77
C THR A 7 -26.96 6.51 -25.82
N HIS A 8 -26.35 7.68 -25.97
CA HIS A 8 -24.95 7.88 -25.63
C HIS A 8 -24.80 7.47 -24.17
N MET A 9 -24.29 6.28 -23.93
CA MET A 9 -23.92 5.89 -22.57
C MET A 9 -22.77 6.79 -22.18
N ALA A 10 -23.04 7.64 -21.18
CA ALA A 10 -22.05 8.58 -20.67
C ALA A 10 -20.80 7.84 -20.23
N VAL A 11 -19.69 8.17 -20.85
CA VAL A 11 -18.35 7.83 -20.38
C VAL A 11 -17.98 8.90 -19.38
N MET A 12 -17.53 8.53 -18.19
CA MET A 12 -17.11 9.44 -17.13
C MET A 12 -15.61 9.29 -16.90
N THR A 13 -14.92 10.39 -16.72
CA THR A 13 -13.49 10.39 -16.34
C THR A 13 -13.36 10.71 -14.86
N PHE A 14 -12.66 9.84 -14.13
CA PHE A 14 -12.52 9.89 -12.68
C PHE A 14 -11.06 9.81 -12.27
N ALA A 15 -10.63 10.61 -11.28
CA ALA A 15 -9.32 10.50 -10.67
C ALA A 15 -9.39 9.98 -9.25
N ALA A 16 -8.57 8.97 -8.95
CA ALA A 16 -8.31 8.46 -7.60
C ALA A 16 -6.95 8.93 -7.14
N ILE A 17 -6.90 9.63 -6.00
CA ILE A 17 -5.67 10.15 -5.41
C ILE A 17 -5.47 9.51 -4.06
N ASP A 18 -4.33 8.84 -3.87
CA ASP A 18 -3.88 8.30 -2.59
C ASP A 18 -2.72 9.14 -2.04
N ILE A 19 -2.89 9.67 -0.84
CA ILE A 19 -1.86 10.38 -0.11
C ILE A 19 -1.35 9.45 0.97
N GLY A 20 -0.40 8.61 0.58
CA GLY A 20 0.25 7.61 1.42
C GLY A 20 1.32 8.21 2.34
N SER A 21 1.98 7.35 3.09
CA SER A 21 3.04 7.75 4.00
C SER A 21 4.37 7.97 3.29
N TYR A 22 4.63 7.21 2.25
CA TYR A 22 5.84 7.28 1.44
C TYR A 22 5.58 7.94 0.09
N GLU A 23 4.50 7.57 -0.55
CA GLU A 23 4.14 7.96 -1.90
C GLU A 23 2.81 8.72 -1.93
N VAL A 24 2.72 9.66 -2.86
CA VAL A 24 1.46 10.31 -3.24
C VAL A 24 1.21 10.00 -4.71
N SER A 25 0.08 9.35 -4.99
CA SER A 25 -0.23 8.86 -6.33
C SER A 25 -1.58 9.32 -6.82
N MET A 26 -1.72 9.42 -8.13
CA MET A 26 -2.98 9.68 -8.81
C MET A 26 -3.13 8.75 -10.00
N LYS A 27 -4.27 8.06 -10.06
CA LYS A 27 -4.70 7.30 -11.23
C LYS A 27 -5.93 7.94 -11.84
N ILE A 28 -5.92 8.07 -13.17
CA ILE A 28 -7.07 8.57 -13.93
C ILE A 28 -7.70 7.41 -14.69
N PHE A 29 -9.00 7.26 -14.56
CA PHE A 29 -9.79 6.21 -15.19
C PHE A 29 -10.89 6.77 -16.08
N GLU A 30 -11.09 6.11 -17.22
CA GLU A 30 -12.31 6.19 -17.99
C GLU A 30 -13.26 5.09 -17.55
N MET A 31 -14.48 5.45 -17.20
CA MET A 31 -15.47 4.54 -16.67
C MET A 31 -16.76 4.56 -17.48
N SER A 32 -17.31 3.40 -17.80
CA SER A 32 -18.63 3.27 -18.40
C SER A 32 -19.28 1.93 -18.03
N LYS A 33 -20.62 1.88 -18.09
CA LYS A 33 -21.37 0.63 -17.83
C LYS A 33 -21.03 -0.50 -18.83
N ARG A 34 -20.52 -0.16 -20.01
CA ARG A 34 -20.21 -1.12 -21.09
C ARG A 34 -18.79 -1.64 -21.00
N ILE A 35 -17.82 -0.77 -20.70
CA ILE A 35 -16.38 -1.07 -20.76
C ILE A 35 -15.85 -1.43 -19.37
N GLY A 36 -16.60 -1.11 -18.29
CA GLY A 36 -16.09 -1.15 -16.94
C GLY A 36 -15.23 0.08 -16.66
N PHE A 37 -13.99 -0.13 -16.29
CA PHE A 37 -13.01 0.95 -16.12
C PHE A 37 -11.76 0.65 -16.94
N ARG A 38 -11.12 1.71 -17.46
CA ARG A 38 -9.85 1.68 -18.17
C ARG A 38 -8.93 2.74 -17.58
N GLU A 39 -7.75 2.35 -17.16
CA GLU A 39 -6.73 3.28 -16.71
C GLU A 39 -6.21 4.09 -17.89
N LEU A 40 -6.18 5.41 -17.72
CA LEU A 40 -5.67 6.38 -18.70
C LEU A 40 -4.30 6.91 -18.31
N ASN A 41 -4.05 7.06 -16.99
CA ASN A 41 -2.81 7.64 -16.50
C ASN A 41 -2.54 7.14 -15.06
N ASP A 42 -1.26 6.96 -14.71
CA ASP A 42 -0.74 6.64 -13.37
C ASP A 42 0.47 7.54 -13.12
N VAL A 43 0.38 8.40 -12.11
CA VAL A 43 1.45 9.32 -11.71
C VAL A 43 1.74 9.18 -10.24
N ARG A 44 3.02 9.10 -9.87
CA ARG A 44 3.47 8.86 -8.50
C ARG A 44 4.62 9.79 -8.14
N TYR A 45 4.61 10.26 -6.89
CA TYR A 45 5.65 11.08 -6.29
C TYR A 45 6.04 10.51 -4.92
N SER A 46 7.32 10.18 -4.74
CA SER A 46 7.86 9.78 -3.43
C SER A 46 8.07 11.02 -2.57
N LEU A 47 7.31 11.16 -1.48
CA LEU A 47 7.35 12.33 -0.61
C LEU A 47 7.73 12.03 0.85
N GLU A 48 7.73 10.80 1.28
CA GLU A 48 8.04 10.39 2.66
C GLU A 48 7.31 11.19 3.76
N ILE A 49 6.04 11.55 3.53
CA ILE A 49 5.21 12.32 4.48
C ILE A 49 5.23 11.69 5.88
N GLY A 50 5.29 10.35 5.94
CA GLY A 50 5.34 9.59 7.19
C GLY A 50 6.58 9.85 8.03
N LYS A 51 7.68 10.35 7.46
CA LYS A 51 8.95 10.57 8.18
C LYS A 51 8.77 11.51 9.38
N GLY A 52 8.23 12.70 9.17
CA GLY A 52 7.94 13.65 10.25
C GLY A 52 6.76 13.22 11.11
N VAL A 53 5.73 12.61 10.49
CA VAL A 53 4.52 12.20 11.21
C VAL A 53 4.80 11.08 12.21
N TYR A 54 5.63 10.10 11.86
CA TYR A 54 5.93 8.97 12.77
C TYR A 54 6.92 9.32 13.87
N SER A 55 7.71 10.41 13.74
CA SER A 55 8.54 10.95 14.81
C SER A 55 7.77 11.92 15.69
N ASP A 56 7.15 12.95 15.13
CA ASP A 56 6.65 14.12 15.86
C ASP A 56 5.14 14.34 15.73
N GLY A 57 4.45 13.54 14.93
CA GLY A 57 3.02 13.70 14.61
C GLY A 57 2.73 14.92 13.73
N LYS A 58 3.70 15.39 12.95
CA LYS A 58 3.59 16.66 12.20
C LYS A 58 4.09 16.52 10.77
N ILE A 59 3.50 17.31 9.90
CA ILE A 59 4.06 17.65 8.58
C ILE A 59 4.66 19.06 8.74
N ASP A 60 5.94 19.21 8.45
CA ASP A 60 6.58 20.52 8.49
C ASP A 60 6.15 21.39 7.30
N SER A 61 6.54 22.67 7.32
CA SER A 61 6.12 23.64 6.30
C SER A 61 6.73 23.36 4.94
N GLU A 62 7.92 22.80 4.88
CA GLU A 62 8.60 22.45 3.62
C GLU A 62 7.91 21.27 2.95
N MET A 63 7.69 20.18 3.66
CA MET A 63 6.93 19.03 3.18
C MET A 63 5.51 19.41 2.78
N LEU A 64 4.83 20.28 3.54
CA LEU A 64 3.50 20.75 3.17
C LEU A 64 3.52 21.57 1.88
N ASN A 65 4.57 22.37 1.64
CA ASN A 65 4.72 23.10 0.38
C ASN A 65 4.87 22.12 -0.80
N VAL A 66 5.78 21.15 -0.69
CA VAL A 66 5.99 20.12 -1.73
C VAL A 66 4.71 19.33 -1.99
N LEU A 67 4.00 18.91 -0.95
CA LEU A 67 2.72 18.21 -1.11
C LEU A 67 1.69 19.07 -1.87
N CYS A 68 1.59 20.37 -1.55
CA CYS A 68 0.68 21.25 -2.26
C CYS A 68 1.09 21.48 -3.73
N GLU A 69 2.38 21.48 -4.03
CA GLU A 69 2.88 21.55 -5.42
C GLU A 69 2.47 20.31 -6.21
N VAL A 70 2.71 19.11 -5.66
CA VAL A 70 2.29 17.84 -6.27
C VAL A 70 0.77 17.79 -6.49
N LEU A 71 -0.02 18.22 -5.52
CA LEU A 71 -1.48 18.24 -5.66
C LEU A 71 -1.95 19.26 -6.73
N ASN A 72 -1.24 20.37 -6.91
CA ASN A 72 -1.51 21.31 -7.99
C ASN A 72 -1.11 20.72 -9.36
N ASP A 73 -0.04 19.91 -9.44
CA ASP A 73 0.30 19.18 -10.65
C ASP A 73 -0.78 18.15 -11.01
N PHE A 74 -1.29 17.41 -10.01
CA PHE A 74 -2.42 16.51 -10.23
C PHE A 74 -3.65 17.25 -10.72
N LYS A 75 -3.93 18.44 -10.17
CA LYS A 75 -5.04 19.28 -10.62
C LYS A 75 -4.90 19.69 -12.09
N ARG A 76 -3.69 20.04 -12.54
CA ARG A 76 -3.43 20.35 -13.95
C ARG A 76 -3.66 19.13 -14.85
N LEU A 77 -3.12 17.99 -14.46
CA LEU A 77 -3.33 16.73 -15.19
C LEU A 77 -4.82 16.34 -15.25
N MET A 78 -5.56 16.48 -14.17
CA MET A 78 -7.02 16.25 -14.18
C MET A 78 -7.74 17.15 -15.18
N GLN A 79 -7.32 18.41 -15.32
CA GLN A 79 -7.88 19.34 -16.31
C GLN A 79 -7.54 18.90 -17.74
N ASP A 80 -6.29 18.49 -18.00
CA ASP A 80 -5.83 18.03 -19.32
C ASP A 80 -6.57 16.76 -19.78
N PHE A 81 -6.88 15.86 -18.85
CA PHE A 81 -7.64 14.63 -19.10
C PHE A 81 -9.17 14.83 -19.05
N GLY A 82 -9.65 16.03 -18.77
CA GLY A 82 -11.09 16.32 -18.67
C GLY A 82 -11.77 15.55 -17.53
N VAL A 83 -11.08 15.39 -16.39
CA VAL A 83 -11.63 14.65 -15.23
C VAL A 83 -12.86 15.37 -14.68
N GLU A 84 -13.97 14.64 -14.61
CA GLU A 84 -15.27 15.16 -14.15
C GLU A 84 -15.41 15.12 -12.63
N GLU A 85 -14.87 14.05 -12.01
CA GLU A 85 -14.95 13.81 -10.57
C GLU A 85 -13.63 13.24 -10.06
N TYR A 86 -13.25 13.56 -8.83
CA TYR A 86 -12.09 12.96 -8.17
C TYR A 86 -12.39 12.60 -6.72
N ARG A 87 -11.60 11.69 -6.16
CA ARG A 87 -11.53 11.41 -4.74
C ARG A 87 -10.07 11.41 -4.29
N ALA A 88 -9.73 12.22 -3.29
CA ALA A 88 -8.40 12.27 -2.71
C ALA A 88 -8.47 11.78 -1.25
N CYS A 89 -7.66 10.78 -0.92
CA CYS A 89 -7.69 10.12 0.37
C CYS A 89 -6.33 10.20 1.05
N GLY A 90 -6.29 10.70 2.28
CA GLY A 90 -5.16 10.60 3.17
C GLY A 90 -5.26 9.31 4.01
N THR A 91 -4.15 8.57 4.14
CA THR A 91 -4.12 7.27 4.79
C THR A 91 -3.38 7.29 6.13
N SER A 92 -2.48 6.36 6.40
CA SER A 92 -1.90 6.16 7.75
C SER A 92 -1.15 7.38 8.29
N ALA A 93 -0.42 8.14 7.48
CA ALA A 93 0.25 9.35 7.94
C ALA A 93 -0.77 10.40 8.40
N PHE A 94 -1.81 10.63 7.62
CA PHE A 94 -2.85 11.62 7.98
C PHE A 94 -3.63 11.24 9.26
N ARG A 95 -3.84 9.94 9.51
CA ARG A 95 -4.48 9.48 10.75
C ARG A 95 -3.66 9.74 12.01
N GLU A 96 -2.34 9.82 11.89
CA GLU A 96 -1.44 10.01 13.03
C GLU A 96 -0.98 11.46 13.23
N LEU A 97 -1.46 12.39 12.42
CA LEU A 97 -1.24 13.81 12.64
C LEU A 97 -1.86 14.28 13.96
N VAL A 98 -1.15 15.12 14.68
CA VAL A 98 -1.68 15.78 15.89
C VAL A 98 -2.81 16.74 15.53
N ASN A 99 -2.69 17.46 14.40
CA ASN A 99 -3.66 18.45 13.93
C ASN A 99 -4.09 18.20 12.48
N PRO A 100 -4.76 17.07 12.16
CA PRO A 100 -5.07 16.72 10.79
C PRO A 100 -5.97 17.74 10.09
N LEU A 101 -6.97 18.29 10.78
CA LEU A 101 -7.89 19.28 10.21
C LEU A 101 -7.19 20.56 9.77
N LEU A 102 -6.18 21.00 10.53
CA LEU A 102 -5.39 22.19 10.16
C LEU A 102 -4.61 21.96 8.87
N ILE A 103 -4.01 20.79 8.72
CA ILE A 103 -3.27 20.42 7.50
C ILE A 103 -4.20 20.33 6.29
N ILE A 104 -5.34 19.68 6.44
CA ILE A 104 -6.36 19.57 5.37
C ILE A 104 -6.86 20.95 4.96
N GLU A 105 -7.14 21.82 5.90
CA GLU A 105 -7.59 23.19 5.60
C GLU A 105 -6.51 23.97 4.85
N GLN A 106 -5.24 23.88 5.26
CA GLN A 106 -4.14 24.53 4.56
C GLN A 106 -3.96 24.00 3.13
N ILE A 107 -4.10 22.69 2.91
CA ILE A 107 -4.07 22.10 1.58
C ILE A 107 -5.24 22.63 0.76
N TYR A 108 -6.45 22.64 1.31
CA TYR A 108 -7.64 23.16 0.62
C TYR A 108 -7.47 24.62 0.21
N GLN A 109 -6.98 25.48 1.09
CA GLN A 109 -6.77 26.91 0.80
C GLN A 109 -5.73 27.13 -0.30
N ARG A 110 -4.73 26.26 -0.42
CA ARG A 110 -3.64 26.40 -1.39
C ARG A 110 -3.93 25.73 -2.75
N THR A 111 -4.71 24.66 -2.75
CA THR A 111 -4.93 23.82 -3.95
C THR A 111 -6.39 23.81 -4.41
N GLY A 112 -7.33 24.11 -3.50
CA GLY A 112 -8.76 23.93 -3.71
C GLY A 112 -9.20 22.47 -3.67
N MET A 113 -8.30 21.53 -3.35
CA MET A 113 -8.61 20.10 -3.31
C MET A 113 -9.12 19.66 -1.94
N LYS A 114 -10.18 18.87 -1.94
CA LYS A 114 -10.73 18.25 -0.74
C LYS A 114 -10.09 16.90 -0.51
N ILE A 115 -9.57 16.69 0.70
CA ILE A 115 -8.96 15.43 1.12
C ILE A 115 -9.82 14.81 2.22
N GLU A 116 -10.12 13.52 2.07
CA GLU A 116 -10.78 12.69 3.09
C GLU A 116 -9.73 11.86 3.81
N ILE A 117 -9.80 11.76 5.15
CA ILE A 117 -8.96 10.81 5.89
C ILE A 117 -9.71 9.50 6.00
N LEU A 118 -9.18 8.47 5.37
CA LEU A 118 -9.75 7.13 5.49
C LEU A 118 -9.43 6.53 6.86
N SER A 119 -10.42 5.98 7.53
CA SER A 119 -10.19 5.07 8.65
C SER A 119 -9.46 3.80 8.17
N SER A 120 -8.79 3.09 9.08
CA SER A 120 -8.14 1.80 8.72
C SER A 120 -9.16 0.81 8.13
N ALA A 121 -10.37 0.76 8.68
CA ALA A 121 -11.43 -0.13 8.20
C ALA A 121 -11.89 0.22 6.78
N GLU A 122 -12.04 1.50 6.45
CA GLU A 122 -12.37 1.95 5.09
C GLU A 122 -11.26 1.65 4.10
N GLN A 123 -10.00 1.90 4.48
CA GLN A 123 -8.85 1.57 3.64
C GLN A 123 -8.81 0.07 3.33
N HIS A 124 -8.96 -0.79 4.35
CA HIS A 124 -9.05 -2.24 4.16
C HIS A 124 -10.20 -2.64 3.24
N PHE A 125 -11.38 -2.05 3.47
CA PHE A 125 -12.55 -2.33 2.64
C PHE A 125 -12.29 -2.00 1.16
N LEU A 126 -11.68 -0.86 0.87
CA LEU A 126 -11.32 -0.47 -0.49
C LEU A 126 -10.27 -1.42 -1.08
N GLY A 127 -9.25 -1.81 -0.29
CA GLY A 127 -8.20 -2.75 -0.72
C GLY A 127 -8.77 -4.08 -1.19
N TYR A 128 -9.55 -4.77 -0.36
CA TYR A 128 -10.10 -6.06 -0.82
C TYR A 128 -11.17 -5.93 -1.90
N LYS A 129 -11.88 -4.79 -1.98
CA LYS A 129 -12.78 -4.49 -3.10
C LYS A 129 -12.02 -4.37 -4.41
N SER A 130 -10.84 -3.77 -4.42
CA SER A 130 -10.00 -3.65 -5.60
C SER A 130 -9.53 -5.03 -6.09
N ILE A 131 -9.08 -5.90 -5.18
CA ILE A 131 -8.72 -7.29 -5.52
C ILE A 131 -9.93 -8.02 -6.10
N ALA A 132 -11.09 -7.94 -5.45
CA ALA A 132 -12.31 -8.61 -5.91
C ALA A 132 -12.80 -8.13 -7.29
N ALA A 133 -12.46 -6.89 -7.66
CA ALA A 133 -12.81 -6.33 -8.98
C ALA A 133 -11.87 -6.80 -10.10
N ILE A 134 -10.60 -7.04 -9.77
CA ILE A 134 -9.54 -7.36 -10.75
C ILE A 134 -9.32 -8.88 -10.84
N GLU A 135 -9.26 -9.56 -9.69
CA GLU A 135 -8.89 -10.97 -9.59
C GLU A 135 -10.10 -11.90 -9.79
N LYS A 136 -10.17 -12.54 -10.94
CA LYS A 136 -11.26 -13.46 -11.29
C LYS A 136 -11.35 -14.70 -10.38
N GLY A 137 -10.24 -15.08 -9.76
CA GLY A 137 -10.14 -16.22 -8.84
C GLY A 137 -10.52 -15.90 -7.39
N PHE A 138 -10.68 -14.65 -7.03
CA PHE A 138 -10.81 -14.19 -5.65
C PHE A 138 -11.91 -14.93 -4.86
N LYS A 139 -13.09 -15.08 -5.45
CA LYS A 139 -14.19 -15.85 -4.84
C LYS A 139 -13.83 -17.29 -4.46
N LYS A 140 -13.01 -17.96 -5.28
CA LYS A 140 -12.56 -19.33 -4.98
C LYS A 140 -11.49 -19.36 -3.91
N MET A 141 -10.62 -18.34 -3.87
CA MET A 141 -9.58 -18.22 -2.85
C MET A 141 -10.20 -18.06 -1.47
N ILE A 142 -11.15 -17.13 -1.30
CA ILE A 142 -11.76 -16.84 0.01
C ILE A 142 -12.68 -17.94 0.55
N GLN A 143 -13.06 -18.94 -0.27
CA GLN A 143 -13.73 -20.16 0.20
C GLN A 143 -12.81 -21.03 1.06
N LYS A 144 -11.50 -20.92 0.83
CA LYS A 144 -10.45 -21.55 1.65
C LYS A 144 -9.81 -20.47 2.51
N GLY A 145 -9.17 -20.86 3.60
CA GLY A 145 -8.44 -19.91 4.43
C GLY A 145 -7.51 -19.04 3.57
N THR A 146 -7.78 -17.76 3.49
CA THR A 146 -7.02 -16.80 2.69
C THR A 146 -6.68 -15.58 3.53
N ALA A 147 -5.41 -15.19 3.54
CA ALA A 147 -4.95 -13.94 4.12
C ALA A 147 -4.65 -12.91 3.02
N ILE A 148 -5.00 -11.66 3.25
CA ILE A 148 -4.54 -10.53 2.46
C ILE A 148 -3.61 -9.71 3.33
N LEU A 149 -2.39 -9.50 2.87
CA LEU A 149 -1.37 -8.66 3.49
C LEU A 149 -1.19 -7.41 2.63
N ASP A 150 -1.60 -6.27 3.16
CA ASP A 150 -1.41 -4.96 2.52
C ASP A 150 -0.28 -4.22 3.24
N VAL A 151 0.86 -4.09 2.57
CA VAL A 151 2.10 -3.56 3.13
C VAL A 151 2.29 -2.12 2.66
N GLY A 152 1.89 -1.19 3.51
CA GLY A 152 2.13 0.22 3.27
C GLY A 152 3.33 0.77 4.05
N GLY A 153 3.70 2.02 3.78
CA GLY A 153 4.79 2.70 4.50
C GLY A 153 4.52 2.85 6.00
N GLY A 154 3.28 2.97 6.44
CA GLY A 154 2.93 3.19 7.85
C GLY A 154 2.42 1.99 8.62
N SER A 155 1.86 1.02 7.95
CA SER A 155 1.22 -0.16 8.57
C SER A 155 1.25 -1.36 7.66
N LEU A 156 1.27 -2.54 8.25
CA LEU A 156 0.90 -3.81 7.63
C LEU A 156 -0.54 -4.10 8.00
N GLN A 157 -1.39 -4.29 7.01
CA GLN A 157 -2.79 -4.63 7.23
C GLN A 157 -3.02 -6.09 6.88
N VAL A 158 -3.67 -6.81 7.79
CA VAL A 158 -3.94 -8.24 7.64
C VAL A 158 -5.43 -8.46 7.66
N SER A 159 -5.97 -9.02 6.58
CA SER A 159 -7.38 -9.43 6.49
C SER A 159 -7.46 -10.94 6.28
N LEU A 160 -8.22 -11.63 7.11
CA LEU A 160 -8.41 -13.07 7.04
C LEU A 160 -9.81 -13.39 6.51
N PHE A 161 -9.86 -14.25 5.51
CA PHE A 161 -11.09 -14.79 4.92
C PHE A 161 -11.14 -16.30 5.11
N ASP A 162 -12.34 -16.79 5.38
CA ASP A 162 -12.63 -18.22 5.45
C ASP A 162 -14.12 -18.45 5.12
N LYS A 163 -14.42 -19.46 4.32
CA LYS A 163 -15.80 -19.83 3.93
C LYS A 163 -16.62 -18.63 3.38
N ASP A 164 -16.03 -17.90 2.45
CA ASP A 164 -16.61 -16.71 1.82
C ASP A 164 -16.86 -15.51 2.75
N ALA A 165 -16.37 -15.54 3.99
CA ALA A 165 -16.57 -14.48 4.97
C ALA A 165 -15.26 -13.84 5.42
N LEU A 166 -15.30 -12.54 5.65
CA LEU A 166 -14.22 -11.82 6.36
C LEU A 166 -14.27 -12.22 7.84
N VAL A 167 -13.23 -12.89 8.32
CA VAL A 167 -13.10 -13.35 9.72
C VAL A 167 -12.62 -12.20 10.59
N THR A 168 -11.57 -11.51 10.17
CA THR A 168 -11.01 -10.35 10.87
C THR A 168 -10.21 -9.49 9.92
N THR A 169 -10.01 -8.24 10.30
CA THR A 169 -9.04 -7.34 9.70
C THR A 169 -8.33 -6.56 10.80
N GLN A 170 -7.01 -6.50 10.74
CA GLN A 170 -6.18 -5.84 11.73
C GLN A 170 -5.09 -5.00 11.05
N GLY A 171 -4.86 -3.81 11.57
CA GLY A 171 -3.75 -2.96 11.19
C GLY A 171 -2.64 -3.05 12.24
N LEU A 172 -1.47 -3.53 11.82
CA LEU A 172 -0.26 -3.61 12.64
C LEU A 172 0.63 -2.41 12.30
N LYS A 173 1.18 -1.74 13.32
CA LYS A 173 2.04 -0.56 13.14
C LYS A 173 3.46 -0.93 12.72
N MET A 174 3.58 -1.71 11.64
CA MET A 174 4.83 -2.26 11.11
C MET A 174 4.94 -2.03 9.60
N GLY A 175 4.60 -0.84 9.13
CA GLY A 175 4.85 -0.45 7.74
C GLY A 175 6.34 -0.14 7.50
N SER A 176 6.78 -0.28 6.26
CA SER A 176 8.19 -0.21 5.85
C SER A 176 8.88 1.09 6.26
N LEU A 177 8.29 2.24 5.97
CA LEU A 177 8.82 3.55 6.35
C LEU A 177 8.87 3.73 7.87
N ARG A 178 7.84 3.26 8.59
CA ARG A 178 7.80 3.31 10.04
C ARG A 178 8.91 2.48 10.68
N ILE A 179 9.14 1.26 10.19
CA ILE A 179 10.21 0.38 10.67
C ILE A 179 11.56 1.06 10.42
N ARG A 180 11.81 1.52 9.20
CA ARG A 180 13.03 2.25 8.86
C ARG A 180 13.24 3.43 9.81
N GLN A 181 12.23 4.27 10.00
CA GLN A 181 12.30 5.44 10.87
C GLN A 181 12.64 5.08 12.33
N ARG A 182 12.05 3.99 12.84
CA ARG A 182 12.27 3.56 14.22
C ARG A 182 13.63 2.92 14.46
N LEU A 183 14.18 2.26 13.45
CA LEU A 183 15.42 1.49 13.56
C LEU A 183 16.62 2.17 12.90
N GLN A 184 16.44 3.34 12.27
CA GLN A 184 17.45 4.06 11.50
C GLN A 184 18.81 4.25 12.22
N GLU A 185 18.79 4.58 13.49
CA GLU A 185 20.02 4.78 14.24
C GLU A 185 20.72 3.45 14.59
N LEU A 186 19.95 2.38 14.77
CA LEU A 186 20.45 1.04 15.06
C LEU A 186 20.96 0.33 13.78
N GLU A 187 20.36 0.60 12.63
CA GLU A 187 20.80 0.08 11.35
C GLU A 187 22.28 0.38 11.09
N LYS A 188 22.72 1.60 11.41
CA LYS A 188 24.11 2.05 11.22
C LYS A 188 25.13 1.26 12.07
N THR A 189 24.68 0.58 13.10
CA THR A 189 25.54 -0.10 14.09
C THR A 189 25.42 -1.62 14.05
N THR A 190 24.52 -2.18 13.26
CA THR A 190 24.32 -3.62 13.14
C THR A 190 24.61 -4.13 11.72
N ILE A 191 25.17 -5.33 11.65
CA ILE A 191 25.34 -6.07 10.38
C ILE A 191 24.16 -7.01 10.09
N HIS A 192 23.24 -7.16 11.03
CA HIS A 192 22.06 -8.01 10.96
C HIS A 192 20.78 -7.18 11.12
N TYR A 193 20.59 -6.24 10.20
CA TYR A 193 19.41 -5.36 10.25
C TYR A 193 18.10 -6.11 10.11
N ASP A 194 18.08 -7.18 9.31
CA ASP A 194 16.95 -8.11 9.18
C ASP A 194 16.53 -8.69 10.54
N LYS A 195 17.49 -9.14 11.36
CA LYS A 195 17.21 -9.67 12.71
C LYS A 195 16.68 -8.62 13.66
N LEU A 196 17.15 -7.40 13.52
CA LEU A 196 16.64 -6.27 14.30
C LEU A 196 15.18 -5.97 13.93
N VAL A 197 14.84 -6.00 12.65
CA VAL A 197 13.45 -5.85 12.18
C VAL A 197 12.58 -7.00 12.69
N GLU A 198 13.04 -8.25 12.58
CA GLU A 198 12.33 -9.43 13.13
C GLU A 198 12.01 -9.26 14.62
N GLU A 199 13.00 -8.85 15.42
CA GLU A 199 12.81 -8.64 16.86
C GLU A 199 11.78 -7.53 17.14
N PHE A 200 11.86 -6.43 16.38
CA PHE A 200 10.95 -5.29 16.52
C PHE A 200 9.49 -5.67 16.29
N ILE A 201 9.19 -6.51 15.28
CA ILE A 201 7.82 -6.89 14.92
C ILE A 201 7.29 -8.12 15.65
N ARG A 202 8.17 -8.92 16.26
CA ARG A 202 7.86 -10.24 16.83
C ARG A 202 6.67 -10.26 17.78
N ASN A 203 6.62 -9.33 18.73
CA ASN A 203 5.58 -9.31 19.75
C ASN A 203 4.18 -9.07 19.16
N ASP A 204 4.08 -8.19 18.17
CA ASP A 204 2.83 -7.87 17.49
C ASP A 204 2.35 -9.06 16.66
N LEU A 205 3.27 -9.71 15.92
CA LEU A 205 2.96 -10.90 15.13
C LEU A 205 2.57 -12.10 16.00
N MET A 206 3.27 -12.37 17.10
CA MET A 206 2.92 -13.43 18.04
C MET A 206 1.55 -13.17 18.69
N SER A 207 1.24 -11.92 19.00
CA SER A 207 -0.06 -11.55 19.54
C SER A 207 -1.16 -11.75 18.51
N PHE A 208 -0.91 -11.36 17.26
CA PHE A 208 -1.82 -11.59 16.14
C PHE A 208 -2.07 -13.10 15.93
N GLN A 209 -1.01 -13.92 15.87
CA GLN A 209 -1.10 -15.37 15.72
C GLN A 209 -1.98 -15.98 16.81
N ARG A 210 -1.71 -15.66 18.07
CA ARG A 210 -2.44 -16.20 19.22
C ARG A 210 -3.93 -15.83 19.22
N LEU A 211 -4.25 -14.60 18.80
CA LEU A 211 -5.63 -14.08 18.85
C LEU A 211 -6.47 -14.51 17.65
N TYR A 212 -5.89 -14.61 16.47
CA TYR A 212 -6.66 -14.70 15.22
C TYR A 212 -6.38 -15.94 14.38
N LEU A 213 -5.24 -16.63 14.57
CA LEU A 213 -4.87 -17.80 13.75
C LEU A 213 -5.11 -19.15 14.44
N LYS A 214 -5.52 -19.14 15.69
CA LYS A 214 -5.82 -20.41 16.39
C LYS A 214 -6.91 -21.15 15.62
N ASP A 215 -6.62 -22.42 15.29
CA ASP A 215 -7.53 -23.30 14.54
C ASP A 215 -7.89 -22.78 13.11
N LYS A 216 -7.03 -21.94 12.52
CA LYS A 216 -7.18 -21.47 11.15
C LYS A 216 -6.14 -22.12 10.24
N ASP A 217 -6.61 -22.62 9.11
CA ASP A 217 -5.79 -23.22 8.07
C ASP A 217 -5.75 -22.27 6.87
N ILE A 218 -4.66 -21.48 6.77
CA ILE A 218 -4.47 -20.51 5.70
C ILE A 218 -3.79 -21.22 4.52
N LYS A 219 -4.47 -21.26 3.38
CA LYS A 219 -3.99 -21.90 2.14
C LYS A 219 -3.45 -20.92 1.12
N ASN A 220 -3.94 -19.67 1.16
CA ASN A 220 -3.56 -18.65 0.18
C ASN A 220 -3.18 -17.37 0.92
N VAL A 221 -2.17 -16.70 0.40
CA VAL A 221 -1.81 -15.35 0.83
C VAL A 221 -1.76 -14.45 -0.40
N ILE A 222 -2.45 -13.32 -0.31
CA ILE A 222 -2.40 -12.27 -1.32
C ILE A 222 -1.57 -11.14 -0.73
N LEU A 223 -0.46 -10.83 -1.38
CA LEU A 223 0.39 -9.70 -1.03
C LEU A 223 0.00 -8.50 -1.89
N MET A 224 -0.16 -7.36 -1.27
CA MET A 224 -0.38 -6.09 -1.94
C MET A 224 0.34 -4.96 -1.19
N GLY A 225 0.54 -3.84 -1.85
CA GLY A 225 1.22 -2.68 -1.29
C GLY A 225 2.11 -1.99 -2.32
N ASP A 226 2.55 -0.80 -1.97
CA ASP A 226 3.22 0.15 -2.87
C ASP A 226 4.53 -0.41 -3.49
N PHE A 227 5.23 -1.29 -2.77
CA PHE A 227 6.57 -1.76 -3.16
C PHE A 227 6.64 -3.25 -3.47
N ILE A 228 5.66 -4.01 -3.01
CA ILE A 228 5.79 -5.47 -2.96
C ILE A 228 5.88 -6.08 -4.36
N THR A 229 5.13 -5.51 -5.30
CA THR A 229 5.10 -6.00 -6.68
C THR A 229 6.47 -5.81 -7.35
N ASP A 230 7.05 -4.64 -7.21
CA ASP A 230 8.33 -4.28 -7.83
C ASP A 230 9.50 -5.08 -7.20
N MET A 231 9.42 -5.34 -5.89
CA MET A 231 10.43 -6.13 -5.16
C MET A 231 10.36 -7.62 -5.47
N ILE A 232 9.16 -8.15 -5.67
CA ILE A 232 8.96 -9.59 -5.87
C ILE A 232 9.00 -9.97 -7.34
N PHE A 233 8.44 -9.13 -8.22
CA PHE A 233 8.30 -9.42 -9.63
C PHE A 233 9.13 -8.44 -10.46
N GLN A 234 10.42 -8.74 -10.62
CA GLN A 234 11.34 -8.01 -11.52
C GLN A 234 11.04 -8.25 -13.02
N GLU A 235 10.25 -9.27 -13.34
CA GLU A 235 9.81 -9.60 -14.70
C GLU A 235 8.29 -9.61 -14.79
N GLU A 236 7.74 -9.32 -15.97
CA GLU A 236 6.32 -9.47 -16.26
C GLU A 236 5.91 -10.95 -16.19
N MET A 237 5.45 -11.38 -15.04
CA MET A 237 4.80 -12.69 -14.88
C MET A 237 3.32 -12.55 -15.19
N GLU A 238 2.81 -13.40 -16.09
CA GLU A 238 1.40 -13.35 -16.54
C GLU A 238 0.41 -13.49 -15.38
N ASP A 239 0.69 -14.32 -14.39
CA ASP A 239 -0.23 -14.64 -13.29
C ASP A 239 0.16 -14.01 -11.93
N LYS A 240 1.35 -13.41 -11.81
CA LYS A 240 1.88 -12.84 -10.55
C LYS A 240 1.68 -13.76 -9.32
N ILE A 241 1.84 -15.07 -9.54
CA ILE A 241 1.72 -16.11 -8.51
C ILE A 241 3.09 -16.75 -8.30
N ILE A 242 3.52 -16.80 -7.05
CA ILE A 242 4.75 -17.49 -6.64
C ILE A 242 4.48 -18.44 -5.50
N THR A 243 5.30 -19.47 -5.35
CA THR A 243 5.24 -20.36 -4.20
C THR A 243 5.86 -19.70 -2.96
N ARG A 244 5.56 -20.25 -1.78
CA ARG A 244 6.22 -19.81 -0.53
C ARG A 244 7.73 -19.98 -0.63
N GLU A 245 8.19 -21.09 -1.20
CA GLU A 245 9.61 -21.41 -1.37
C GLU A 245 10.31 -20.37 -2.24
N GLU A 246 9.69 -19.98 -3.34
CA GLU A 246 10.21 -18.92 -4.22
C GLU A 246 10.27 -17.57 -3.53
N PHE A 247 9.24 -17.22 -2.75
CA PHE A 247 9.27 -15.99 -1.95
C PHE A 247 10.39 -16.02 -0.92
N MET A 248 10.51 -17.11 -0.15
CA MET A 248 11.53 -17.26 0.89
C MET A 248 12.94 -17.23 0.30
N LYS A 249 13.15 -17.81 -0.87
CA LYS A 249 14.42 -17.72 -1.58
C LYS A 249 14.78 -16.26 -1.93
N ARG A 250 13.82 -15.51 -2.47
CA ARG A 250 14.03 -14.07 -2.77
C ARG A 250 14.29 -13.27 -1.50
N TYR A 251 13.60 -13.59 -0.41
CA TYR A 251 13.85 -13.01 0.90
C TYR A 251 15.29 -13.27 1.36
N GLU A 252 15.75 -14.51 1.32
CA GLU A 252 17.13 -14.89 1.69
C GLU A 252 18.18 -14.23 0.80
N ASP A 253 17.91 -14.12 -0.50
CA ASP A 253 18.78 -13.43 -1.47
C ASP A 253 18.83 -11.90 -1.22
N THR A 254 17.88 -11.33 -0.51
CA THR A 254 17.74 -9.89 -0.28
C THR A 254 18.31 -9.46 1.09
N VAL A 255 17.97 -10.20 2.14
CA VAL A 255 18.42 -9.88 3.51
C VAL A 255 19.94 -10.10 3.64
N GLY A 256 20.59 -9.26 4.40
CA GLY A 256 22.05 -9.27 4.56
C GLY A 256 22.82 -8.49 3.49
N LYS A 257 22.16 -7.97 2.46
CA LYS A 257 22.75 -7.02 1.51
C LYS A 257 22.68 -5.59 2.06
N SER A 258 23.68 -4.78 1.73
CA SER A 258 23.63 -3.35 2.06
C SER A 258 22.63 -2.63 1.17
N VAL A 259 22.15 -1.46 1.63
CA VAL A 259 21.24 -0.59 0.84
C VAL A 259 21.86 -0.24 -0.52
N ASP A 260 23.15 0.09 -0.56
CA ASP A 260 23.85 0.44 -1.80
C ASP A 260 23.88 -0.73 -2.79
N LEU A 261 24.10 -1.96 -2.30
CA LEU A 261 24.10 -3.15 -3.13
C LEU A 261 22.69 -3.46 -3.66
N LEU A 262 21.66 -3.33 -2.83
CA LEU A 262 20.27 -3.49 -3.25
C LEU A 262 19.88 -2.44 -4.30
N ALA A 263 20.26 -1.18 -4.08
CA ALA A 263 20.02 -0.10 -5.04
C ALA A 263 20.64 -0.39 -6.41
N GLN A 264 21.87 -0.90 -6.42
CA GLN A 264 22.58 -1.25 -7.64
C GLN A 264 21.96 -2.47 -8.34
N GLU A 265 21.66 -3.55 -7.62
CA GLU A 265 21.16 -4.79 -8.21
C GLU A 265 19.71 -4.65 -8.71
N MET A 266 18.90 -3.84 -8.02
CA MET A 266 17.51 -3.61 -8.39
C MET A 266 17.31 -2.40 -9.31
N GLU A 267 18.39 -1.66 -9.61
CA GLU A 267 18.36 -0.42 -10.41
C GLU A 267 17.37 0.62 -9.87
N ILE A 268 17.32 0.77 -8.54
CA ILE A 268 16.40 1.69 -7.83
C ILE A 268 17.19 2.73 -7.02
N ASP A 269 16.52 3.82 -6.65
CA ASP A 269 17.10 4.83 -5.78
C ASP A 269 17.47 4.25 -4.40
N PRO A 270 18.64 4.63 -3.80
CA PRO A 270 19.03 4.17 -2.47
C PRO A 270 18.00 4.43 -1.38
N GLU A 271 17.24 5.51 -1.48
CA GLU A 271 16.18 5.82 -0.52
C GLU A 271 15.04 4.79 -0.59
N TYR A 272 14.67 4.40 -1.81
CA TYR A 272 13.73 3.30 -2.06
C TYR A 272 14.30 1.95 -1.62
N ALA A 273 15.57 1.67 -1.94
CA ALA A 273 16.27 0.44 -1.54
C ALA A 273 16.30 0.24 -0.01
N SER A 274 16.35 1.34 0.76
CA SER A 274 16.31 1.29 2.23
C SER A 274 15.00 0.76 2.81
N LEU A 275 13.93 0.69 2.02
CA LEU A 275 12.63 0.14 2.40
C LEU A 275 12.49 -1.35 2.09
N VAL A 276 13.42 -1.94 1.35
CA VAL A 276 13.36 -3.34 0.90
C VAL A 276 13.33 -4.29 2.10
N VAL A 277 14.33 -4.23 2.97
CA VAL A 277 14.38 -5.09 4.16
C VAL A 277 13.21 -4.83 5.11
N PRO A 278 12.85 -3.58 5.47
CA PRO A 278 11.65 -3.27 6.24
C PRO A 278 10.33 -3.75 5.63
N THR A 279 10.27 -3.99 4.33
CA THR A 279 9.10 -4.56 3.65
C THR A 279 9.12 -6.09 3.64
N MET A 280 10.27 -6.67 3.28
CA MET A 280 10.38 -8.12 3.07
C MET A 280 10.32 -8.91 4.39
N VAL A 281 10.94 -8.40 5.46
CA VAL A 281 10.95 -9.10 6.76
C VAL A 281 9.54 -9.28 7.33
N PRO A 282 8.67 -8.26 7.46
CA PRO A 282 7.29 -8.45 7.91
C PRO A 282 6.48 -9.42 7.04
N CYS A 283 6.71 -9.41 5.72
CA CYS A 283 6.05 -10.36 4.82
C CYS A 283 6.51 -11.79 5.09
N ALA A 284 7.83 -12.04 5.15
CA ALA A 284 8.40 -13.36 5.39
C ALA A 284 7.97 -13.93 6.73
N GLU A 285 8.04 -13.14 7.79
CA GLU A 285 7.61 -13.54 9.14
C GLU A 285 6.10 -13.83 9.18
N THR A 286 5.28 -13.01 8.53
CA THR A 286 3.84 -13.24 8.47
C THR A 286 3.51 -14.50 7.66
N LEU A 287 4.16 -14.73 6.52
CA LEU A 287 4.02 -15.97 5.74
C LEU A 287 4.42 -17.20 6.55
N SER A 288 5.47 -17.09 7.36
CA SER A 288 5.94 -18.19 8.21
C SER A 288 4.93 -18.59 9.29
N ILE A 289 4.15 -17.64 9.82
CA ILE A 289 3.10 -17.93 10.78
C ILE A 289 1.80 -18.42 10.12
N PHE A 290 1.48 -17.99 8.91
CA PHE A 290 0.26 -18.37 8.21
C PHE A 290 0.36 -19.76 7.56
N LEU A 291 1.47 -20.01 6.91
CA LEU A 291 1.71 -21.22 6.13
C LEU A 291 2.64 -22.17 6.90
N THR A 292 2.31 -22.44 8.18
CA THR A 292 2.99 -23.51 8.93
C THR A 292 2.74 -24.81 8.18
N SER A 293 3.77 -25.33 7.51
CA SER A 293 3.77 -26.69 6.99
C SER A 293 3.57 -27.67 8.15
N GLU A 294 2.52 -28.50 8.08
CA GLU A 294 2.45 -29.75 8.82
C GLU A 294 3.58 -30.68 8.39
#